data_de2d5205ec6773e28044eae7f8d9f3f5
#
_entry.id   de2d5205ec6773e28044eae7f8d9f3f5
#
_cell.length_a   1.000
_cell.length_b   1.000
_cell.length_c   1.000
_cell.angle_alpha   90.00
_cell.angle_beta   90.00
_cell.angle_gamma   90.00
#
_symmetry.space_group_name_H-M   'P 1'
#
loop_
_entity.id
_entity.type
_entity.pdbx_description
1 polymer ?
#
loop_
_entity_poly.entity_id
_entity_poly.type
_entity_poly.pdbx_seq_one_letter_code
_entity_poly.pdbx_strand_id
1 'polypeptide(L)'
;MRNIGDVIARNRRKKKLSQIDLAKLLGEYGISIKNAGISAWEKGNSTPNAEALLALCKILEIYDIYTEFIGENPLDPFIELNEEGIQKVLDYINLLEKSGDYKKLPEGVIPMPVRYMKVALTRASAGTGNFLDEENFEVMEIREPVPDKADFGVYIAGDSMEPRFHDGELVWIEQRENLESGDIGLFFFDDMTYIKKYVSNKLGTFLVSLNAKYKPVRVDESATFRIFGKLAE
;
A
#
# COMPACT_ATOMS: atom_id res chain seq x y z
N MET A 1 13.92 -39.74 -12.45
CA MET A 1 12.56 -39.47 -12.96
C MET A 1 11.65 -40.61 -12.52
N ARG A 2 10.55 -40.31 -11.87
CA ARG A 2 9.58 -41.32 -11.38
C ARG A 2 8.66 -41.74 -12.53
N ASN A 3 8.10 -42.93 -12.45
CA ASN A 3 7.14 -43.39 -13.45
C ASN A 3 5.85 -42.56 -13.36
N ILE A 4 5.41 -41.98 -14.46
CA ILE A 4 4.24 -41.10 -14.55
C ILE A 4 2.99 -41.83 -14.07
N GLY A 5 2.81 -43.11 -14.44
CA GLY A 5 1.67 -43.91 -14.05
C GLY A 5 1.60 -44.14 -12.55
N ASP A 6 2.73 -44.42 -11.90
CA ASP A 6 2.80 -44.58 -10.43
C ASP A 6 2.41 -43.28 -9.70
N VAL A 7 2.85 -42.14 -10.23
CA VAL A 7 2.52 -40.81 -9.66
C VAL A 7 1.00 -40.58 -9.77
N ILE A 8 0.40 -40.85 -10.94
CA ILE A 8 -1.06 -40.72 -11.16
C ILE A 8 -1.81 -41.63 -10.18
N ALA A 9 -1.45 -42.92 -10.14
CA ALA A 9 -2.12 -43.89 -9.29
C ALA A 9 -2.05 -43.56 -7.81
N ARG A 10 -0.88 -43.10 -7.32
CA ARG A 10 -0.66 -42.70 -5.94
C ARG A 10 -1.54 -41.52 -5.58
N ASN A 11 -1.48 -40.41 -6.35
CA ASN A 11 -2.22 -39.20 -6.06
C ASN A 11 -3.74 -39.39 -6.21
N ARG A 12 -4.21 -40.20 -7.19
CA ARG A 12 -5.62 -40.59 -7.29
C ARG A 12 -6.11 -41.29 -6.04
N ARG A 13 -5.36 -42.31 -5.56
CA ARG A 13 -5.68 -43.04 -4.33
C ARG A 13 -5.68 -42.15 -3.09
N LYS A 14 -4.71 -41.23 -3.00
CA LYS A 14 -4.63 -40.21 -1.92
C LYS A 14 -5.93 -39.39 -1.87
N LYS A 15 -6.48 -39.06 -3.03
CA LYS A 15 -7.76 -38.33 -3.16
C LYS A 15 -8.98 -39.24 -3.08
N LYS A 16 -8.82 -40.54 -2.87
CA LYS A 16 -9.91 -41.54 -2.79
C LYS A 16 -10.78 -41.59 -4.05
N LEU A 17 -10.24 -41.22 -5.22
CA LEU A 17 -10.94 -41.28 -6.49
C LEU A 17 -10.81 -42.69 -7.10
N SER A 18 -11.90 -43.20 -7.70
CA SER A 18 -11.80 -44.37 -8.60
C SER A 18 -11.25 -43.96 -9.97
N GLN A 19 -10.81 -44.92 -10.79
CA GLN A 19 -10.41 -44.64 -12.17
C GLN A 19 -11.59 -44.10 -13.02
N ILE A 20 -12.83 -44.48 -12.67
CA ILE A 20 -14.05 -43.99 -13.32
C ILE A 20 -14.27 -42.51 -12.95
N ASP A 21 -14.13 -42.16 -11.67
CA ASP A 21 -14.26 -40.76 -11.21
C ASP A 21 -13.22 -39.86 -11.87
N LEU A 22 -11.97 -40.33 -11.95
CA LEU A 22 -10.89 -39.57 -12.60
C LEU A 22 -11.17 -39.38 -14.10
N ALA A 23 -11.68 -40.40 -14.79
CA ALA A 23 -12.08 -40.29 -16.19
C ALA A 23 -13.22 -39.29 -16.40
N LYS A 24 -14.21 -39.26 -15.48
CA LYS A 24 -15.31 -38.30 -15.49
C LYS A 24 -14.81 -36.86 -15.29
N LEU A 25 -13.94 -36.62 -14.31
CA LEU A 25 -13.34 -35.32 -14.05
C LEU A 25 -12.50 -34.81 -15.23
N LEU A 26 -11.76 -35.71 -15.91
CA LEU A 26 -11.04 -35.35 -17.13
C LEU A 26 -11.97 -34.91 -18.26
N GLY A 27 -13.19 -35.50 -18.31
CA GLY A 27 -14.22 -35.08 -19.25
C GLY A 27 -14.66 -33.62 -19.08
N GLU A 28 -14.62 -33.06 -17.86
CA GLU A 28 -14.91 -31.66 -17.58
C GLU A 28 -13.84 -30.72 -18.18
N TYR A 29 -12.64 -31.26 -18.42
CA TYR A 29 -11.54 -30.56 -19.11
C TYR A 29 -11.50 -30.87 -20.61
N GLY A 30 -12.55 -31.46 -21.20
CA GLY A 30 -12.63 -31.80 -22.62
C GLY A 30 -11.83 -33.05 -23.01
N ILE A 31 -11.31 -33.82 -22.04
CA ILE A 31 -10.49 -35.02 -22.30
C ILE A 31 -11.37 -36.26 -22.20
N SER A 32 -11.76 -36.80 -23.38
CA SER A 32 -12.58 -37.99 -23.48
C SER A 32 -11.71 -39.24 -23.31
N ILE A 33 -11.76 -39.85 -22.13
CA ILE A 33 -11.07 -41.11 -21.81
C ILE A 33 -11.95 -42.01 -20.95
N LYS A 34 -11.81 -43.32 -21.16
CA LYS A 34 -12.47 -44.34 -20.34
C LYS A 34 -11.55 -44.84 -19.23
N ASN A 35 -12.12 -45.53 -18.22
CA ASN A 35 -11.36 -46.16 -17.13
C ASN A 35 -10.20 -47.04 -17.61
N ALA A 36 -10.39 -47.77 -18.75
CA ALA A 36 -9.36 -48.57 -19.36
C ALA A 36 -8.11 -47.77 -19.77
N GLY A 37 -8.31 -46.53 -20.24
CA GLY A 37 -7.21 -45.60 -20.57
C GLY A 37 -6.48 -45.13 -19.33
N ILE A 38 -7.20 -44.78 -18.26
CA ILE A 38 -6.60 -44.46 -16.95
C ILE A 38 -5.78 -45.66 -16.43
N SER A 39 -6.35 -46.85 -16.50
CA SER A 39 -5.65 -48.09 -16.11
C SER A 39 -4.39 -48.33 -16.94
N ALA A 40 -4.43 -48.02 -18.25
CA ALA A 40 -3.25 -48.13 -19.12
C ALA A 40 -2.15 -47.14 -18.73
N TRP A 41 -2.50 -45.89 -18.39
CA TRP A 41 -1.57 -44.93 -17.89
C TRP A 41 -0.95 -45.34 -16.57
N GLU A 42 -1.75 -45.77 -15.59
CA GLU A 42 -1.29 -46.22 -14.27
C GLU A 42 -0.36 -47.44 -14.32
N LYS A 43 -0.52 -48.30 -15.33
CA LYS A 43 0.31 -49.49 -15.57
C LYS A 43 1.54 -49.20 -16.44
N GLY A 44 1.66 -47.97 -16.95
CA GLY A 44 2.74 -47.60 -17.85
C GLY A 44 2.62 -48.16 -19.27
N ASN A 45 1.46 -48.72 -19.65
CA ASN A 45 1.21 -49.24 -20.99
C ASN A 45 1.01 -48.14 -22.03
N SER A 46 0.67 -46.93 -21.58
CA SER A 46 0.60 -45.71 -22.36
C SER A 46 0.84 -44.53 -21.44
N THR A 47 1.09 -43.35 -22.04
CA THR A 47 1.29 -42.10 -21.28
C THR A 47 0.21 -41.09 -21.69
N PRO A 48 -0.24 -40.24 -20.74
CA PRO A 48 -1.09 -39.11 -21.09
C PRO A 48 -0.37 -38.15 -22.01
N ASN A 49 -1.08 -37.49 -22.92
CA ASN A 49 -0.54 -36.37 -23.66
C ASN A 49 -0.38 -35.14 -22.72
N ALA A 50 0.24 -34.05 -23.19
CA ALA A 50 0.53 -32.88 -22.37
C ALA A 50 -0.74 -32.27 -21.76
N GLU A 51 -1.82 -32.15 -22.53
CA GLU A 51 -3.09 -31.58 -22.04
C GLU A 51 -3.70 -32.45 -20.93
N ALA A 52 -3.72 -33.79 -21.12
CA ALA A 52 -4.20 -34.70 -20.11
C ALA A 52 -3.33 -34.69 -18.84
N LEU A 53 -2.01 -34.56 -18.99
CA LEU A 53 -1.10 -34.48 -17.86
C LEU A 53 -1.33 -33.20 -17.04
N LEU A 54 -1.50 -32.05 -17.69
CA LEU A 54 -1.81 -30.79 -17.00
C LEU A 54 -3.16 -30.84 -16.29
N ALA A 55 -4.20 -31.40 -16.93
CA ALA A 55 -5.49 -31.60 -16.29
C ALA A 55 -5.41 -32.56 -15.09
N LEU A 56 -4.65 -33.66 -15.20
CA LEU A 56 -4.36 -34.56 -14.10
C LEU A 56 -3.68 -33.86 -12.94
N CYS A 57 -2.66 -33.03 -13.20
CA CYS A 57 -1.99 -32.26 -12.16
C CYS A 57 -2.98 -31.37 -11.42
N LYS A 58 -3.88 -30.68 -12.14
CA LYS A 58 -4.90 -29.82 -11.54
C LYS A 58 -5.94 -30.62 -10.73
N ILE A 59 -6.49 -31.71 -11.27
CA ILE A 59 -7.50 -32.57 -10.60
C ILE A 59 -6.89 -33.22 -9.35
N LEU A 60 -5.66 -33.69 -9.45
CA LEU A 60 -4.99 -34.40 -8.37
C LEU A 60 -4.23 -33.47 -7.41
N GLU A 61 -4.30 -32.15 -7.63
CA GLU A 61 -3.61 -31.10 -6.83
C GLU A 61 -2.09 -31.35 -6.74
N ILE A 62 -1.50 -31.71 -7.86
CA ILE A 62 -0.05 -31.85 -7.98
C ILE A 62 0.51 -30.47 -8.37
N TYR A 63 0.87 -29.65 -7.37
CA TYR A 63 1.37 -28.29 -7.59
C TYR A 63 2.88 -28.25 -7.82
N ASP A 64 3.63 -29.15 -7.19
CA ASP A 64 5.06 -29.30 -7.40
C ASP A 64 5.35 -30.48 -8.34
N ILE A 65 5.32 -30.19 -9.63
CA ILE A 65 5.58 -31.17 -10.72
C ILE A 65 7.03 -31.68 -10.63
N TYR A 66 7.99 -30.83 -10.26
CA TYR A 66 9.39 -31.23 -10.16
C TYR A 66 9.60 -32.29 -9.09
N THR A 67 9.16 -32.05 -7.87
CA THR A 67 9.27 -33.02 -6.79
C THR A 67 8.47 -34.29 -7.08
N GLU A 68 7.25 -34.19 -7.64
CA GLU A 68 6.40 -35.36 -7.88
C GLU A 68 6.90 -36.25 -9.01
N PHE A 69 7.36 -35.70 -10.13
CA PHE A 69 7.76 -36.47 -11.33
C PHE A 69 9.27 -36.64 -11.50
N ILE A 70 10.07 -35.67 -11.05
CA ILE A 70 11.52 -35.69 -11.22
C ILE A 70 12.20 -36.20 -9.92
N GLY A 71 11.66 -35.89 -8.76
CA GLY A 71 12.16 -36.33 -7.47
C GLY A 71 12.63 -35.20 -6.57
N GLU A 72 13.08 -34.09 -7.15
CA GLU A 72 13.52 -32.88 -6.43
C GLU A 72 13.15 -31.66 -7.25
N ASN A 73 12.94 -30.56 -6.58
CA ASN A 73 12.67 -29.27 -7.20
C ASN A 73 13.88 -28.34 -6.97
N PRO A 74 14.73 -28.10 -7.98
CA PRO A 74 15.90 -27.22 -7.83
C PRO A 74 15.52 -25.74 -7.62
N LEU A 75 14.23 -25.38 -7.82
CA LEU A 75 13.71 -24.04 -7.60
C LEU A 75 12.93 -23.93 -6.27
N ASP A 76 12.99 -24.96 -5.45
CA ASP A 76 12.37 -24.93 -4.11
C ASP A 76 13.09 -23.88 -3.25
N PRO A 77 12.43 -22.80 -2.83
CA PRO A 77 13.04 -21.77 -2.01
C PRO A 77 13.41 -22.27 -0.60
N PHE A 78 12.94 -23.46 -0.22
CA PHE A 78 13.19 -24.05 1.08
C PHE A 78 14.30 -25.12 1.07
N ILE A 79 14.93 -25.39 -0.09
CA ILE A 79 15.85 -26.52 -0.27
C ILE A 79 17.07 -26.48 0.69
N GLU A 80 17.51 -25.29 1.04
CA GLU A 80 18.64 -25.07 1.97
C GLU A 80 18.19 -24.93 3.45
N LEU A 81 16.88 -25.00 3.73
CA LEU A 81 16.36 -24.81 5.07
C LEU A 81 16.02 -26.15 5.73
N ASN A 82 16.30 -26.22 7.02
CA ASN A 82 15.78 -27.29 7.86
C ASN A 82 14.30 -27.03 8.24
N GLU A 83 13.67 -28.01 8.89
CA GLU A 83 12.24 -27.93 9.25
C GLU A 83 11.92 -26.69 10.11
N GLU A 84 12.80 -26.29 11.03
CA GLU A 84 12.61 -25.09 11.85
C GLU A 84 12.68 -23.81 11.00
N GLY A 85 13.60 -23.74 10.05
CA GLY A 85 13.73 -22.62 9.11
C GLY A 85 12.51 -22.47 8.22
N ILE A 86 12.02 -23.61 7.70
CA ILE A 86 10.78 -23.64 6.89
C ILE A 86 9.60 -23.12 7.71
N GLN A 87 9.44 -23.57 8.96
CA GLN A 87 8.35 -23.12 9.82
C GLN A 87 8.38 -21.61 10.07
N LYS A 88 9.56 -21.04 10.33
CA LYS A 88 9.73 -19.58 10.50
C LYS A 88 9.33 -18.79 9.25
N VAL A 89 9.68 -19.29 8.05
CA VAL A 89 9.27 -18.64 6.80
C VAL A 89 7.74 -18.69 6.62
N LEU A 90 7.12 -19.84 6.90
CA LEU A 90 5.68 -19.99 6.82
C LEU A 90 4.94 -19.08 7.82
N ASP A 91 5.46 -18.96 9.05
CA ASP A 91 4.92 -18.07 10.08
C ASP A 91 5.01 -16.60 9.62
N TYR A 92 6.13 -16.22 8.98
CA TYR A 92 6.30 -14.88 8.43
C TYR A 92 5.33 -14.59 7.27
N ILE A 93 5.16 -15.54 6.35
CA ILE A 93 4.16 -15.44 5.27
C ILE A 93 2.76 -15.22 5.86
N ASN A 94 2.38 -16.00 6.86
CA ASN A 94 1.08 -15.87 7.53
C ASN A 94 0.92 -14.50 8.21
N LEU A 95 1.99 -13.93 8.77
CA LEU A 95 2.00 -12.60 9.34
C LEU A 95 1.73 -11.54 8.26
N LEU A 96 2.42 -11.63 7.12
CA LEU A 96 2.23 -10.70 5.99
C LEU A 96 0.83 -10.79 5.38
N GLU A 97 0.26 -12.01 5.27
CA GLU A 97 -1.11 -12.21 4.80
C GLU A 97 -2.14 -11.59 5.75
N LYS A 98 -1.93 -11.72 7.07
CA LYS A 98 -2.82 -11.16 8.09
C LYS A 98 -2.75 -9.64 8.18
N SER A 99 -1.60 -9.03 7.94
CA SER A 99 -1.47 -7.56 7.92
C SER A 99 -2.36 -6.93 6.85
N GLY A 100 -2.55 -7.62 5.73
CA GLY A 100 -3.29 -7.10 4.58
C GLY A 100 -2.52 -6.14 3.68
N ASP A 101 -1.38 -5.63 4.14
CA ASP A 101 -0.58 -4.61 3.44
C ASP A 101 0.08 -5.13 2.16
N TYR A 102 0.31 -6.44 2.08
CA TYR A 102 1.02 -7.09 0.98
C TYR A 102 0.12 -7.95 0.08
N LYS A 103 -1.20 -7.78 0.18
CA LYS A 103 -2.14 -8.48 -0.69
C LYS A 103 -2.03 -7.97 -2.12
N LYS A 104 -2.11 -8.89 -3.08
CA LYS A 104 -2.24 -8.51 -4.49
C LYS A 104 -3.48 -7.65 -4.66
N LEU A 105 -3.31 -6.47 -5.22
CA LEU A 105 -4.44 -5.61 -5.60
C LEU A 105 -5.20 -6.25 -6.77
N PRO A 106 -6.53 -6.07 -6.87
CA PRO A 106 -7.28 -6.45 -8.05
C PRO A 106 -6.70 -5.80 -9.31
N GLU A 107 -6.80 -6.47 -10.46
CA GLU A 107 -6.36 -5.91 -11.74
C GLU A 107 -7.06 -4.55 -11.98
N GLY A 108 -6.26 -3.53 -12.35
CA GLY A 108 -6.75 -2.16 -12.60
C GLY A 108 -6.73 -1.25 -11.38
N VAL A 109 -6.42 -1.74 -10.18
CA VAL A 109 -6.19 -0.90 -9.01
C VAL A 109 -4.72 -0.46 -9.01
N ILE A 110 -4.49 0.83 -9.26
CA ILE A 110 -3.16 1.43 -9.12
C ILE A 110 -2.99 1.77 -7.63
N PRO A 111 -2.01 1.17 -6.93
CA PRO A 111 -1.76 1.53 -5.54
C PRO A 111 -1.37 3.01 -5.47
N MET A 112 -1.98 3.73 -4.53
CA MET A 112 -1.56 5.11 -4.28
C MET A 112 -0.09 5.09 -3.83
N PRO A 113 0.80 5.86 -4.45
CA PRO A 113 2.20 5.87 -4.06
C PRO A 113 2.32 6.34 -2.62
N VAL A 114 3.01 5.55 -1.82
CA VAL A 114 3.40 5.96 -0.47
C VAL A 114 4.43 7.08 -0.60
N ARG A 115 4.14 8.24 -0.02
CA ARG A 115 5.09 9.37 0.06
C ARG A 115 5.57 9.53 1.49
N TYR A 116 6.84 9.82 1.66
CA TYR A 116 7.41 10.21 2.94
C TYR A 116 7.54 11.72 2.96
N MET A 117 6.79 12.38 3.85
CA MET A 117 6.72 13.84 3.91
C MET A 117 7.12 14.33 5.30
N LYS A 118 7.79 15.48 5.34
CA LYS A 118 8.03 16.20 6.59
C LYS A 118 6.71 16.75 7.11
N VAL A 119 6.40 16.50 8.37
CA VAL A 119 5.21 17.02 9.06
C VAL A 119 5.66 17.72 10.33
N ALA A 120 5.16 18.92 10.56
CA ALA A 120 5.53 19.71 11.74
C ALA A 120 5.03 19.04 13.02
N LEU A 121 5.91 18.93 14.02
CA LEU A 121 5.61 18.35 15.34
C LEU A 121 4.64 19.22 16.15
N THR A 122 4.65 20.53 15.89
CA THR A 122 3.80 21.50 16.57
C THR A 122 2.65 21.93 15.66
N ARG A 123 1.44 22.04 16.24
CA ARG A 123 0.30 22.63 15.53
C ARG A 123 0.52 24.11 15.28
N ALA A 124 -0.08 24.65 14.24
CA ALA A 124 0.01 26.07 13.89
C ALA A 124 -0.67 27.00 14.91
N SER A 125 -0.28 26.97 16.17
CA SER A 125 -0.71 27.92 17.22
C SER A 125 0.34 28.11 18.30
N ALA A 126 1.39 27.31 18.30
CA ALA A 126 2.49 27.42 19.28
C ALA A 126 3.80 27.42 18.49
N GLY A 127 4.38 28.55 18.23
CA GLY A 127 5.59 28.65 17.43
C GLY A 127 6.68 29.42 18.11
N THR A 128 7.89 28.90 18.03
CA THR A 128 9.12 29.64 18.17
C THR A 128 9.47 30.26 16.81
N GLY A 129 10.18 31.38 16.75
CA GLY A 129 10.59 32.01 15.49
C GLY A 129 11.38 31.11 14.51
N ASN A 130 11.74 29.92 14.91
CA ASN A 130 12.51 28.90 14.19
C ASN A 130 11.65 27.71 13.75
N PHE A 131 10.42 27.93 13.36
CA PHE A 131 9.48 26.88 12.96
C PHE A 131 10.02 25.96 11.84
N LEU A 132 10.83 26.50 10.92
CA LEU A 132 11.39 25.76 9.78
C LEU A 132 12.67 24.96 10.11
N ASP A 133 13.15 24.96 11.36
CA ASP A 133 14.29 24.15 11.76
C ASP A 133 13.94 22.65 11.65
N GLU A 134 14.88 21.85 11.18
CA GLU A 134 14.66 20.41 10.91
C GLU A 134 14.19 19.63 12.15
N GLU A 135 14.61 20.07 13.34
CA GLU A 135 14.21 19.46 14.62
C GLU A 135 12.72 19.59 14.93
N ASN A 136 12.01 20.49 14.23
CA ASN A 136 10.58 20.71 14.39
C ASN A 136 9.72 19.82 13.47
N PHE A 137 10.33 18.93 12.71
CA PHE A 137 9.64 18.04 11.77
C PHE A 137 9.95 16.59 12.05
N GLU A 138 8.96 15.74 11.77
CA GLU A 138 9.15 14.30 11.63
C GLU A 138 8.81 13.86 10.21
N VAL A 139 9.43 12.77 9.74
CA VAL A 139 9.11 12.19 8.45
C VAL A 139 8.01 11.15 8.65
N MET A 140 6.85 11.41 8.08
CA MET A 140 5.68 10.54 8.17
C MET A 140 5.40 9.83 6.83
N GLU A 141 4.92 8.61 6.93
CA GLU A 141 4.40 7.87 5.79
C GLU A 141 2.98 8.36 5.48
N ILE A 142 2.79 8.94 4.30
CA ILE A 142 1.52 9.49 3.85
C ILE A 142 0.95 8.61 2.74
N ARG A 143 -0.27 8.12 2.96
CA ARG A 143 -1.03 7.29 2.00
C ARG A 143 -2.18 8.04 1.35
N GLU A 144 -2.30 9.32 1.64
CA GLU A 144 -3.29 10.22 1.03
C GLU A 144 -2.65 11.03 -0.10
N PRO A 145 -3.46 11.60 -1.02
CA PRO A 145 -2.94 12.48 -2.05
C PRO A 145 -2.22 13.68 -1.45
N VAL A 146 -0.97 13.87 -1.82
CA VAL A 146 -0.16 15.04 -1.45
C VAL A 146 -0.02 15.92 -2.68
N PRO A 147 -0.34 17.22 -2.61
CA PRO A 147 -0.11 18.15 -3.70
C PRO A 147 1.34 18.12 -4.18
N ASP A 148 1.56 18.22 -5.50
CA ASP A 148 2.91 18.08 -6.08
C ASP A 148 3.90 19.15 -5.62
N LYS A 149 3.40 20.32 -5.21
CA LYS A 149 4.21 21.44 -4.73
C LYS A 149 4.37 21.48 -3.21
N ALA A 150 3.87 20.47 -2.50
CA ALA A 150 3.97 20.45 -1.05
C ALA A 150 5.40 20.14 -0.60
N ASP A 151 5.95 20.97 0.25
CA ASP A 151 7.26 20.78 0.89
C ASP A 151 7.11 20.11 2.26
N PHE A 152 6.06 20.48 3.04
CA PHE A 152 5.80 19.90 4.36
C PHE A 152 4.33 20.02 4.77
N GLY A 153 3.93 19.21 5.76
CA GLY A 153 2.60 19.22 6.36
C GLY A 153 2.55 19.93 7.70
N VAL A 154 1.39 20.53 8.02
CA VAL A 154 1.12 21.17 9.31
C VAL A 154 -0.29 20.84 9.75
N TYR A 155 -0.48 20.52 11.04
CA TYR A 155 -1.81 20.34 11.60
C TYR A 155 -2.46 21.69 11.96
N ILE A 156 -3.71 21.85 11.57
CA ILE A 156 -4.52 23.01 11.96
C ILE A 156 -4.79 22.96 13.47
N ALA A 157 -4.73 24.13 14.11
CA ALA A 157 -5.14 24.30 15.50
C ALA A 157 -6.29 25.29 15.61
N GLY A 158 -7.39 24.84 16.20
CA GLY A 158 -8.58 25.62 16.43
C GLY A 158 -9.48 25.78 15.21
N ASP A 159 -10.59 26.53 15.38
CA ASP A 159 -11.68 26.65 14.41
C ASP A 159 -11.59 27.92 13.53
N SER A 160 -10.48 28.63 13.58
CA SER A 160 -10.37 29.94 12.90
C SER A 160 -10.40 29.87 11.38
N MET A 161 -10.17 28.71 10.79
CA MET A 161 -10.18 28.47 9.35
C MET A 161 -11.42 27.67 8.88
N GLU A 162 -12.35 27.43 9.78
CA GLU A 162 -13.65 26.84 9.40
C GLU A 162 -14.48 27.79 8.53
N PRO A 163 -15.36 27.26 7.66
CA PRO A 163 -15.68 25.82 7.48
C PRO A 163 -14.77 25.08 6.54
N ARG A 164 -13.74 25.71 5.97
CA ARG A 164 -12.89 25.08 4.95
C ARG A 164 -11.87 24.10 5.52
N PHE A 165 -11.33 24.40 6.70
CA PHE A 165 -10.34 23.57 7.39
C PHE A 165 -10.72 23.42 8.85
N HIS A 166 -10.58 22.21 9.38
CA HIS A 166 -11.03 21.85 10.72
C HIS A 166 -9.86 21.65 11.69
N ASP A 167 -10.13 21.76 12.99
CA ASP A 167 -9.12 21.47 14.02
C ASP A 167 -8.56 20.05 13.87
N GLY A 168 -7.23 19.92 13.91
CA GLY A 168 -6.53 18.64 13.75
C GLY A 168 -6.38 18.16 12.31
N GLU A 169 -6.88 18.88 11.31
CA GLU A 169 -6.71 18.56 9.90
C GLU A 169 -5.25 18.80 9.47
N LEU A 170 -4.67 17.85 8.71
CA LEU A 170 -3.34 17.98 8.11
C LEU A 170 -3.46 18.75 6.79
N VAL A 171 -2.74 19.85 6.68
CA VAL A 171 -2.67 20.66 5.45
C VAL A 171 -1.25 20.73 4.95
N TRP A 172 -1.10 20.90 3.65
CA TRP A 172 0.18 20.91 2.97
C TRP A 172 0.62 22.32 2.65
N ILE A 173 1.89 22.62 2.85
CA ILE A 173 2.50 23.93 2.66
C ILE A 173 3.58 23.85 1.59
N GLU A 174 3.49 24.73 0.59
CA GLU A 174 4.57 25.06 -0.33
C GLU A 174 5.39 26.18 0.29
N GLN A 175 6.68 25.95 0.56
CA GLN A 175 7.57 26.94 1.17
C GLN A 175 7.78 28.13 0.23
N ARG A 176 7.35 29.31 0.66
CA ARG A 176 7.50 30.57 -0.08
C ARG A 176 7.69 31.74 0.86
N GLU A 177 8.50 32.69 0.45
CA GLU A 177 8.72 33.92 1.21
C GLU A 177 7.70 35.02 0.88
N ASN A 178 7.00 34.90 -0.27
CA ASN A 178 6.04 35.89 -0.73
C ASN A 178 4.70 35.24 -1.09
N LEU A 179 3.63 35.88 -0.68
CA LEU A 179 2.26 35.50 -1.01
C LEU A 179 1.50 36.65 -1.72
N GLU A 180 0.52 36.28 -2.52
CA GLU A 180 -0.39 37.25 -3.12
C GLU A 180 -1.60 37.49 -2.22
N SER A 181 -2.20 38.68 -2.33
CA SER A 181 -3.41 39.00 -1.56
C SER A 181 -4.55 38.06 -1.96
N GLY A 182 -5.06 37.31 -0.98
CA GLY A 182 -6.04 36.26 -1.15
C GLY A 182 -5.54 34.86 -0.90
N ASP A 183 -4.23 34.64 -0.91
CA ASP A 183 -3.62 33.35 -0.60
C ASP A 183 -3.85 32.96 0.86
N ILE A 184 -3.96 31.65 1.10
CA ILE A 184 -3.91 31.09 2.44
C ILE A 184 -2.47 30.62 2.68
N GLY A 185 -1.90 30.97 3.81
CA GLY A 185 -0.51 30.64 4.13
C GLY A 185 -0.28 30.41 5.61
N LEU A 186 0.94 29.97 5.88
CA LEU A 186 1.50 29.77 7.21
C LEU A 186 2.40 30.97 7.55
N PHE A 187 2.12 31.61 8.67
CA PHE A 187 2.77 32.85 9.10
C PHE A 187 3.27 32.74 10.53
N PHE A 188 4.37 33.41 10.81
CA PHE A 188 4.80 33.74 12.15
C PHE A 188 4.56 35.22 12.40
N PHE A 189 3.88 35.54 13.47
CA PHE A 189 3.59 36.91 13.87
C PHE A 189 3.35 36.97 15.38
N ASP A 190 4.00 37.91 16.07
CA ASP A 190 3.84 38.14 17.50
C ASP A 190 3.99 36.85 18.34
N ASP A 191 5.13 36.15 18.12
CA ASP A 191 5.53 34.92 18.78
C ASP A 191 4.58 33.73 18.59
N MET A 192 3.67 33.80 17.61
CA MET A 192 2.72 32.73 17.30
C MET A 192 2.73 32.36 15.81
N THR A 193 2.41 31.11 15.55
CA THR A 193 2.26 30.60 14.17
C THR A 193 0.80 30.52 13.80
N TYR A 194 0.44 31.07 12.63
CA TYR A 194 -0.94 31.16 12.15
C TYR A 194 -1.10 30.55 10.76
N ILE A 195 -2.20 29.85 10.56
CA ILE A 195 -2.73 29.60 9.20
C ILE A 195 -3.87 30.61 8.98
N LYS A 196 -3.72 31.50 8.02
CA LYS A 196 -4.70 32.56 7.72
C LYS A 196 -4.71 32.88 6.24
N LYS A 197 -5.73 33.61 5.82
CA LYS A 197 -5.78 34.26 4.52
C LYS A 197 -4.97 35.55 4.59
N TYR A 198 -4.02 35.69 3.68
CA TYR A 198 -3.19 36.90 3.52
C TYR A 198 -3.98 37.97 2.75
N VAL A 199 -4.06 39.15 3.29
CA VAL A 199 -4.70 40.28 2.61
C VAL A 199 -3.78 41.50 2.73
N SER A 200 -3.28 41.98 1.60
CA SER A 200 -2.47 43.19 1.51
C SER A 200 -3.14 44.22 0.61
N ASN A 201 -3.32 45.41 1.10
CA ASN A 201 -3.94 46.55 0.40
C ASN A 201 -3.37 47.91 0.88
N LYS A 202 -3.96 49.00 0.39
CA LYS A 202 -3.51 50.37 0.75
C LYS A 202 -3.64 50.69 2.25
N LEU A 203 -4.42 49.93 3.02
CA LEU A 203 -4.60 50.12 4.46
C LEU A 203 -3.60 49.30 5.29
N GLY A 204 -2.79 48.47 4.65
CA GLY A 204 -1.80 47.64 5.28
C GLY A 204 -1.97 46.14 5.00
N THR A 205 -1.25 45.31 5.75
CA THR A 205 -1.28 43.84 5.68
C THR A 205 -2.13 43.30 6.84
N PHE A 206 -2.96 42.31 6.51
CA PHE A 206 -3.88 41.67 7.44
C PHE A 206 -3.83 40.14 7.30
N LEU A 207 -3.89 39.46 8.42
CA LEU A 207 -4.12 38.04 8.52
C LEU A 207 -5.60 37.81 8.86
N VAL A 208 -6.34 37.23 7.92
CA VAL A 208 -7.80 37.10 8.02
C VAL A 208 -8.18 35.63 8.22
N SER A 209 -8.96 35.38 9.27
CA SER A 209 -9.59 34.07 9.49
C SER A 209 -10.72 33.84 8.48
N LEU A 210 -10.94 32.58 8.08
CA LEU A 210 -12.11 32.23 7.27
C LEU A 210 -13.38 32.22 8.14
N ASN A 211 -13.23 31.88 9.40
CA ASN A 211 -14.33 31.93 10.38
C ASN A 211 -14.60 33.38 10.79
N ALA A 212 -15.80 33.85 10.47
CA ALA A 212 -16.24 35.23 10.72
C ALA A 212 -16.31 35.62 12.22
N LYS A 213 -16.21 34.66 13.15
CA LYS A 213 -16.10 34.94 14.59
C LYS A 213 -14.84 35.71 14.97
N TYR A 214 -13.78 35.59 14.13
CA TYR A 214 -12.47 36.15 14.41
C TYR A 214 -12.26 37.44 13.64
N LYS A 215 -11.80 38.49 14.32
CA LYS A 215 -11.43 39.75 13.67
C LYS A 215 -10.11 39.60 12.90
N PRO A 216 -9.93 40.33 11.79
CA PRO A 216 -8.64 40.38 11.12
C PRO A 216 -7.53 40.88 12.05
N VAL A 217 -6.37 40.23 11.98
CA VAL A 217 -5.16 40.65 12.69
C VAL A 217 -4.36 41.53 11.74
N ARG A 218 -4.15 42.78 12.13
CA ARG A 218 -3.27 43.71 11.38
C ARG A 218 -1.82 43.36 11.67
N VAL A 219 -1.02 43.19 10.63
CA VAL A 219 0.43 43.04 10.77
C VAL A 219 1.03 44.40 11.01
N ASP A 220 1.64 44.57 12.18
CA ASP A 220 2.36 45.81 12.54
C ASP A 220 3.80 45.74 11.97
N GLU A 221 4.25 46.81 11.36
CA GLU A 221 5.61 46.93 10.82
C GLU A 221 6.71 46.82 11.88
N SER A 222 6.38 47.07 13.16
CA SER A 222 7.30 46.96 14.29
C SER A 222 7.41 45.56 14.86
N ALA A 223 6.48 44.66 14.54
CA ALA A 223 6.47 43.29 15.03
C ALA A 223 7.23 42.32 14.11
N THR A 224 7.73 41.23 14.67
CA THR A 224 8.36 40.17 13.87
C THR A 224 7.32 39.44 13.04
N PHE A 225 7.36 39.64 11.72
CA PHE A 225 6.50 38.96 10.78
C PHE A 225 7.30 38.14 9.78
N ARG A 226 6.95 36.86 9.60
CA ARG A 226 7.56 35.98 8.60
C ARG A 226 6.48 35.16 7.89
N ILE A 227 6.69 34.93 6.61
CA ILE A 227 5.90 34.03 5.80
C ILE A 227 6.69 32.73 5.70
N PHE A 228 6.10 31.62 6.13
CA PHE A 228 6.72 30.29 6.02
C PHE A 228 6.33 29.58 4.73
N GLY A 229 5.16 29.90 4.17
CA GLY A 229 4.72 29.32 2.93
C GLY A 229 3.24 29.54 2.62
N LYS A 230 2.86 29.05 1.46
CA LYS A 230 1.49 29.05 0.93
C LYS A 230 0.86 27.68 1.09
N LEU A 231 -0.44 27.63 1.33
CA LEU A 231 -1.20 26.39 1.24
C LEU A 231 -1.03 25.78 -0.16
N ALA A 232 -0.56 24.52 -0.22
CA ALA A 232 -0.44 23.77 -1.46
C ALA A 232 -1.80 23.18 -1.85
N GLU A 233 -2.20 23.33 -3.11
CA GLU A 233 -3.45 22.82 -3.69
C GLU A 233 -3.16 21.92 -4.89
#